data_ff0777b469f08f0637db85fb1a8613c8
#
_entry.id   ff0777b469f08f0637db85fb1a8613c8
#
_cell.length_a   1.000
_cell.length_b   1.000
_cell.length_c   1.000
_cell.angle_alpha   90.00
_cell.angle_beta   90.00
_cell.angle_gamma   90.00
#
_symmetry.space_group_name_H-M   'P 1'
#
loop_
_entity.id
_entity.type
_entity.pdbx_description
1 polymer ?
#
loop_
_entity_poly.entity_id
_entity_poly.type
_entity_poly.pdbx_seq_one_letter_code
_entity_poly.pdbx_strand_id
1 'polypeptide(L)'
;MEAKLDLSALNHAERLVLQTDLWFGSFSDAQQQQLLQQGRRRVLSAGQPLFSRGAPFCGIYVVLQGQLLISGLHQSGQQALLTLLTPGQWLGEIAWFDQMPRTHDVQALTDSQLLQFPKTALQQLVQQDPLWWQRFGQLLTVKLRLLFVELEDRALLPAKQRLARRLCQLSNDQQLQIPLQQEQLGQLLSLSRQTTNQLLRQLAEAGLLQTRYGTIELLNRPALVQLAQHGTLLS
;
A
#
# COMPACT_ATOMS: atom_id res chain seq x y z
N MET A 1 13.46 28.59 1.68
CA MET A 1 14.39 27.53 1.23
C MET A 1 14.08 26.33 2.10
N GLU A 2 13.25 25.38 1.62
CA GLU A 2 12.93 24.15 2.37
C GLU A 2 14.22 23.37 2.58
N ALA A 3 14.48 22.96 3.84
CA ALA A 3 15.64 22.12 4.15
C ALA A 3 15.59 20.83 3.33
N LYS A 4 16.70 20.47 2.68
CA LYS A 4 16.81 19.19 1.96
C LYS A 4 16.59 18.06 2.95
N LEU A 5 15.70 17.14 2.60
CA LEU A 5 15.44 15.95 3.41
C LEU A 5 16.65 15.02 3.32
N ASP A 6 17.08 14.49 4.44
CA ASP A 6 18.07 13.42 4.52
C ASP A 6 17.60 12.36 5.53
N LEU A 7 18.35 11.27 5.68
CA LEU A 7 18.02 10.22 6.64
C LEU A 7 17.96 10.73 8.10
N SER A 8 18.68 11.80 8.45
CA SER A 8 18.66 12.36 9.81
C SER A 8 17.37 13.12 10.11
N ALA A 9 16.71 13.66 9.09
CA ALA A 9 15.42 14.36 9.21
C ALA A 9 14.23 13.40 9.36
N LEU A 10 14.46 12.09 9.20
CA LEU A 10 13.47 11.03 9.44
C LEU A 10 13.59 10.51 10.87
N ASN A 11 12.47 10.26 11.53
CA ASN A 11 12.48 9.57 12.82
C ASN A 11 12.87 8.09 12.65
N HIS A 12 13.10 7.39 13.76
CA HIS A 12 13.54 5.99 13.73
C HIS A 12 12.56 5.07 12.99
N ALA A 13 11.26 5.20 13.23
CA ALA A 13 10.21 4.37 12.62
C ALA A 13 10.14 4.61 11.09
N GLU A 14 10.20 5.87 10.64
CA GLU A 14 10.21 6.22 9.22
C GLU A 14 11.44 5.66 8.49
N ARG A 15 12.60 5.72 9.12
CA ARG A 15 13.83 5.12 8.57
C ARG A 15 13.69 3.62 8.43
N LEU A 16 13.19 2.94 9.45
CA LEU A 16 12.97 1.51 9.43
C LEU A 16 12.02 1.10 8.30
N VAL A 17 10.90 1.83 8.14
CA VAL A 17 9.93 1.62 7.06
C VAL A 17 10.58 1.69 5.68
N LEU A 18 11.43 2.69 5.43
CA LEU A 18 12.12 2.82 4.15
C LEU A 18 13.21 1.77 3.96
N GLN A 19 14.00 1.47 4.99
CA GLN A 19 15.09 0.48 4.91
C GLN A 19 14.58 -0.96 4.73
N THR A 20 13.41 -1.28 5.23
CA THR A 20 12.78 -2.61 5.06
C THR A 20 12.04 -2.76 3.73
N ASP A 21 11.81 -1.66 3.00
CA ASP A 21 11.26 -1.73 1.65
C ASP A 21 12.27 -2.35 0.67
N LEU A 22 11.85 -3.37 -0.08
CA LEU A 22 12.74 -4.14 -0.95
C LEU A 22 13.35 -3.31 -2.07
N TRP A 23 12.64 -2.30 -2.57
CA TRP A 23 13.13 -1.43 -3.64
C TRP A 23 14.10 -0.39 -3.10
N PHE A 24 13.68 0.42 -2.12
CA PHE A 24 14.52 1.46 -1.53
C PHE A 24 15.72 0.87 -0.77
N GLY A 25 15.51 -0.21 -0.01
CA GLY A 25 16.56 -0.91 0.73
C GLY A 25 17.62 -1.57 -0.16
N SER A 26 17.33 -1.77 -1.47
CA SER A 26 18.32 -2.29 -2.42
C SER A 26 19.34 -1.24 -2.89
N PHE A 27 19.16 0.03 -2.55
CA PHE A 27 20.04 1.13 -2.96
C PHE A 27 21.25 1.24 -2.03
N SER A 28 22.38 1.70 -2.58
CA SER A 28 23.50 2.12 -1.75
C SER A 28 23.12 3.35 -0.92
N ASP A 29 23.83 3.58 0.18
CA ASP A 29 23.60 4.75 1.06
C ASP A 29 23.62 6.07 0.28
N ALA A 30 24.55 6.20 -0.68
CA ALA A 30 24.64 7.36 -1.55
C ALA A 30 23.38 7.55 -2.42
N GLN A 31 22.84 6.48 -2.97
CA GLN A 31 21.61 6.51 -3.78
C GLN A 31 20.38 6.81 -2.91
N GLN A 32 20.28 6.19 -1.73
CA GLN A 32 19.22 6.49 -0.77
C GLN A 32 19.24 7.98 -0.41
N GLN A 33 20.40 8.52 -0.07
CA GLN A 33 20.54 9.93 0.27
C GLN A 33 20.22 10.84 -0.92
N GLN A 34 20.70 10.51 -2.13
CA GLN A 34 20.40 11.26 -3.35
C GLN A 34 18.90 11.34 -3.63
N LEU A 35 18.18 10.22 -3.46
CA LEU A 35 16.73 10.19 -3.65
C LEU A 35 16.04 11.02 -2.55
N LEU A 36 16.39 10.81 -1.28
CA LEU A 36 15.75 11.49 -0.14
C LEU A 36 15.89 13.01 -0.20
N GLN A 37 17.03 13.52 -0.68
CA GLN A 37 17.25 14.97 -0.86
C GLN A 37 16.27 15.61 -1.85
N GLN A 38 15.61 14.81 -2.67
CA GLN A 38 14.58 15.25 -3.60
C GLN A 38 13.16 15.16 -3.00
N GLY A 39 13.04 14.52 -1.85
CA GLY A 39 11.77 14.28 -1.16
C GLY A 39 11.24 15.52 -0.45
N ARG A 40 9.92 15.62 -0.35
CA ARG A 40 9.20 16.62 0.43
C ARG A 40 8.17 15.93 1.30
N ARG A 41 8.03 16.35 2.55
CA ARG A 41 6.98 15.83 3.43
C ARG A 41 5.60 16.28 2.95
N ARG A 42 4.64 15.36 3.03
CA ARG A 42 3.24 15.60 2.74
C ARG A 42 2.42 15.00 3.87
N VAL A 43 1.52 15.80 4.44
CA VAL A 43 0.60 15.37 5.49
C VAL A 43 -0.81 15.41 4.92
N LEU A 44 -1.60 14.39 5.22
CA LEU A 44 -3.00 14.27 4.82
C LEU A 44 -3.82 13.89 6.06
N SER A 45 -4.93 14.58 6.26
CA SER A 45 -5.95 14.16 7.21
C SER A 45 -6.78 13.01 6.67
N ALA A 46 -7.38 12.21 7.54
CA ALA A 46 -8.31 11.15 7.15
C ALA A 46 -9.40 11.68 6.21
N GLY A 47 -9.67 10.97 5.11
CA GLY A 47 -10.61 11.37 4.06
C GLY A 47 -10.05 12.38 3.05
N GLN A 48 -8.89 12.97 3.28
CA GLN A 48 -8.30 13.94 2.35
C GLN A 48 -7.78 13.25 1.08
N PRO A 49 -8.13 13.76 -0.13
CA PRO A 49 -7.59 13.21 -1.38
C PRO A 49 -6.10 13.59 -1.54
N LEU A 50 -5.29 12.63 -1.99
CA LEU A 50 -3.92 12.88 -2.45
C LEU A 50 -3.93 13.36 -3.91
N PHE A 51 -4.62 12.66 -4.76
CA PHE A 51 -4.93 13.02 -6.15
C PHE A 51 -6.12 12.21 -6.68
N SER A 52 -6.74 12.71 -7.73
CA SER A 52 -7.86 12.05 -8.40
C SER A 52 -7.46 11.48 -9.75
N ARG A 53 -8.22 10.48 -10.22
CA ARG A 53 -8.12 9.96 -11.58
C ARG A 53 -8.21 11.09 -12.60
N GLY A 54 -7.38 11.05 -13.64
CA GLY A 54 -7.33 12.09 -14.66
C GLY A 54 -6.49 13.32 -14.28
N ALA A 55 -6.07 13.47 -13.02
CA ALA A 55 -5.16 14.54 -12.61
C ALA A 55 -3.78 14.40 -13.28
N PRO A 56 -3.08 15.51 -13.56
CA PRO A 56 -1.75 15.47 -14.13
C PRO A 56 -0.74 14.83 -13.15
N PHE A 57 0.31 14.23 -13.71
CA PHE A 57 1.40 13.68 -12.92
C PHE A 57 2.14 14.78 -12.14
N CYS A 58 2.20 14.65 -10.83
CA CYS A 58 2.85 15.60 -9.92
C CYS A 58 4.03 14.99 -9.14
N GLY A 59 4.26 13.69 -9.24
CA GLY A 59 5.37 12.99 -8.58
C GLY A 59 5.03 11.57 -8.14
N ILE A 60 6.05 10.89 -7.60
CA ILE A 60 5.97 9.59 -6.93
C ILE A 60 5.89 9.82 -5.42
N TYR A 61 5.25 8.93 -4.69
CA TYR A 61 5.07 9.01 -3.24
C TYR A 61 5.44 7.72 -2.56
N VAL A 62 5.83 7.80 -1.29
CA VAL A 62 5.91 6.66 -0.37
C VAL A 62 5.17 6.99 0.92
N VAL A 63 4.43 6.00 1.45
CA VAL A 63 3.74 6.12 2.73
C VAL A 63 4.77 5.92 3.85
N LEU A 64 4.88 6.89 4.76
CA LEU A 64 5.71 6.76 5.97
C LEU A 64 4.87 6.33 7.18
N GLN A 65 3.66 6.87 7.28
CA GLN A 65 2.71 6.60 8.36
C GLN A 65 1.29 6.71 7.82
N GLY A 66 0.36 6.00 8.45
CA GLY A 66 -1.05 5.98 8.07
C GLY A 66 -1.34 5.01 6.92
N GLN A 67 -2.46 5.22 6.25
CA GLN A 67 -2.93 4.31 5.20
C GLN A 67 -3.65 5.10 4.10
N LEU A 68 -3.40 4.73 2.85
CA LEU A 68 -4.05 5.31 1.68
C LEU A 68 -4.92 4.27 0.98
N LEU A 69 -6.10 4.69 0.56
CA LEU A 69 -7.02 3.88 -0.21
C LEU A 69 -6.91 4.25 -1.70
N ILE A 70 -6.68 3.26 -2.55
CA ILE A 70 -6.74 3.40 -4.01
C ILE A 70 -8.08 2.87 -4.49
N SER A 71 -8.79 3.70 -5.24
CA SER A 71 -10.08 3.34 -5.83
C SER A 71 -10.16 3.70 -7.31
N GLY A 72 -10.97 2.92 -8.03
CA GLY A 72 -11.36 3.18 -9.40
C GLY A 72 -12.85 3.49 -9.47
N LEU A 73 -13.25 4.32 -10.41
CA LEU A 73 -14.64 4.60 -10.71
C LEU A 73 -14.99 3.96 -12.06
N HIS A 74 -15.99 3.09 -12.05
CA HIS A 74 -16.54 2.52 -13.27
C HIS A 74 -17.47 3.52 -13.96
N GLN A 75 -17.70 3.36 -15.26
CA GLN A 75 -18.62 4.22 -16.03
C GLN A 75 -20.05 4.21 -15.49
N SER A 76 -20.46 3.14 -14.81
CA SER A 76 -21.77 3.03 -14.13
C SER A 76 -21.87 3.87 -12.83
N GLY A 77 -20.83 4.59 -12.44
CA GLY A 77 -20.75 5.30 -11.17
C GLY A 77 -20.38 4.43 -9.96
N GLN A 78 -20.18 3.12 -10.16
CA GLN A 78 -19.74 2.23 -9.10
C GLN A 78 -18.25 2.44 -8.79
N GLN A 79 -17.95 2.64 -7.51
CA GLN A 79 -16.57 2.73 -7.02
C GLN A 79 -16.07 1.33 -6.66
N ALA A 80 -14.90 0.97 -7.17
CA ALA A 80 -14.18 -0.24 -6.81
C ALA A 80 -12.98 0.12 -5.94
N LEU A 81 -12.89 -0.48 -4.77
CA LEU A 81 -11.67 -0.42 -3.96
C LEU A 81 -10.66 -1.42 -4.52
N LEU A 82 -9.49 -0.95 -4.89
CA LEU A 82 -8.48 -1.77 -5.54
C LEU A 82 -7.44 -2.27 -4.55
N THR A 83 -6.91 -1.36 -3.74
CA THR A 83 -5.91 -1.71 -2.73
C THR A 83 -5.83 -0.68 -1.62
N LEU A 84 -5.28 -1.09 -0.50
CA LEU A 84 -4.89 -0.25 0.62
C LEU A 84 -3.37 -0.21 0.66
N LEU A 85 -2.79 0.98 0.68
CA LEU A 85 -1.36 1.18 0.85
C LEU A 85 -1.04 1.46 2.31
N THR A 86 -0.05 0.76 2.81
CA THR A 86 0.48 0.83 4.17
C THR A 86 1.90 1.44 4.17
N PRO A 87 2.49 1.76 5.33
CA PRO A 87 3.86 2.26 5.39
C PRO A 87 4.86 1.41 4.62
N GLY A 88 5.79 2.06 3.92
CA GLY A 88 6.78 1.45 3.02
C GLY A 88 6.31 1.29 1.58
N GLN A 89 5.02 1.45 1.29
CA GLN A 89 4.51 1.26 -0.06
C GLN A 89 4.57 2.55 -0.89
N TRP A 90 5.02 2.39 -2.13
CA TRP A 90 5.21 3.46 -3.11
C TRP A 90 4.01 3.57 -4.05
N LEU A 91 3.75 4.75 -4.59
CA LEU A 91 2.68 4.97 -5.56
C LEU A 91 2.99 6.12 -6.53
N GLY A 92 2.36 6.06 -7.70
CA GLY A 92 2.41 7.13 -8.72
C GLY A 92 3.40 6.86 -9.85
N GLU A 93 4.09 5.72 -9.87
CA GLU A 93 5.10 5.34 -10.86
C GLU A 93 4.54 5.12 -12.25
N ILE A 94 3.28 4.69 -12.42
CA ILE A 94 2.67 4.45 -13.74
C ILE A 94 2.74 5.72 -14.58
N ALA A 95 2.22 6.82 -14.06
CA ALA A 95 2.19 8.11 -14.74
C ALA A 95 3.58 8.75 -14.93
N TRP A 96 4.62 8.25 -14.24
CA TRP A 96 6.00 8.62 -14.48
C TRP A 96 6.51 8.04 -15.81
N PHE A 97 6.15 6.78 -16.11
CA PHE A 97 6.62 6.08 -17.29
C PHE A 97 5.81 6.41 -18.55
N ASP A 98 4.48 6.39 -18.46
CA ASP A 98 3.61 6.57 -19.63
C ASP A 98 3.25 8.03 -19.92
N GLN A 99 3.61 8.96 -19.00
CA GLN A 99 3.30 10.39 -19.10
C GLN A 99 1.80 10.67 -19.23
N MET A 100 0.95 9.69 -18.91
CA MET A 100 -0.50 9.81 -18.94
C MET A 100 -1.02 10.38 -17.61
N PRO A 101 -2.28 10.86 -17.55
CA PRO A 101 -2.90 11.27 -16.30
C PRO A 101 -3.00 10.13 -15.27
N ARG A 102 -3.24 10.49 -14.00
CA ARG A 102 -3.44 9.52 -12.90
C ARG A 102 -4.53 8.50 -13.25
N THR A 103 -4.24 7.23 -13.02
CA THR A 103 -5.12 6.11 -13.37
C THR A 103 -6.26 5.91 -12.38
N HIS A 104 -6.07 6.29 -11.11
CA HIS A 104 -6.98 6.01 -10.00
C HIS A 104 -7.07 7.20 -9.05
N ASP A 105 -8.14 7.19 -8.24
CA ASP A 105 -8.26 8.08 -7.08
C ASP A 105 -7.44 7.50 -5.92
N VAL A 106 -6.80 8.39 -5.15
CA VAL A 106 -6.08 8.05 -3.92
C VAL A 106 -6.46 9.04 -2.84
N GLN A 107 -6.90 8.52 -1.69
CA GLN A 107 -7.22 9.31 -0.51
C GLN A 107 -6.69 8.68 0.77
N ALA A 108 -6.46 9.50 1.78
CA ALA A 108 -6.07 9.03 3.10
C ALA A 108 -7.23 8.32 3.79
N LEU A 109 -7.04 7.07 4.22
CA LEU A 109 -8.00 6.36 5.06
C LEU A 109 -7.87 6.78 6.51
N THR A 110 -6.64 7.02 6.96
CA THR A 110 -6.29 7.56 8.27
C THR A 110 -5.40 8.77 8.09
N ASP A 111 -5.18 9.55 9.16
CA ASP A 111 -4.14 10.59 9.13
C ASP A 111 -2.82 9.98 8.67
N SER A 112 -2.22 10.56 7.65
CA SER A 112 -1.12 9.96 6.92
C SER A 112 0.03 10.93 6.68
N GLN A 113 1.25 10.41 6.76
CA GLN A 113 2.48 11.12 6.40
C GLN A 113 3.16 10.42 5.24
N LEU A 114 3.56 11.19 4.25
CA LEU A 114 4.15 10.71 3.01
C LEU A 114 5.46 11.46 2.72
N LEU A 115 6.31 10.86 1.89
CA LEU A 115 7.28 11.61 1.10
C LEU A 115 6.77 11.69 -0.33
N GLN A 116 6.78 12.89 -0.88
CA GLN A 116 6.55 13.19 -2.28
C GLN A 116 7.88 13.44 -2.98
N PHE A 117 8.11 12.82 -4.09
CA PHE A 117 9.21 13.09 -5.02
C PHE A 117 8.62 13.78 -6.25
N PRO A 118 8.73 15.12 -6.35
CA PRO A 118 8.09 15.90 -7.41
C PRO A 118 8.60 15.51 -8.80
N LYS A 119 7.76 15.68 -9.84
CA LYS A 119 8.13 15.40 -11.25
C LYS A 119 9.46 16.04 -11.63
N THR A 120 9.66 17.32 -11.30
CA THR A 120 10.89 18.06 -11.62
C THR A 120 12.13 17.47 -10.95
N ALA A 121 12.00 17.01 -9.71
CA ALA A 121 13.07 16.36 -8.98
C ALA A 121 13.45 15.00 -9.58
N LEU A 122 12.44 14.20 -9.96
CA LEU A 122 12.67 12.92 -10.67
C LEU A 122 13.36 13.14 -12.02
N GLN A 123 12.95 14.18 -12.76
CA GLN A 123 13.60 14.56 -14.02
C GLN A 123 15.07 14.93 -13.82
N GLN A 124 15.39 15.68 -12.76
CA GLN A 124 16.78 16.01 -12.43
C GLN A 124 17.61 14.77 -12.08
N LEU A 125 17.05 13.83 -11.31
CA LEU A 125 17.72 12.57 -10.98
C LEU A 125 18.10 11.78 -12.23
N VAL A 126 17.17 11.55 -13.15
CA VAL A 126 17.42 10.75 -14.36
C VAL A 126 18.30 11.49 -15.38
N GLN A 127 18.34 12.82 -15.37
CA GLN A 127 19.27 13.61 -16.18
C GLN A 127 20.70 13.55 -15.65
N GLN A 128 20.89 13.55 -14.32
CA GLN A 128 22.20 13.45 -13.67
C GLN A 128 22.77 12.03 -13.79
N ASP A 129 21.95 11.01 -13.63
CA ASP A 129 22.33 9.61 -13.73
C ASP A 129 21.19 8.80 -14.37
N PRO A 130 21.33 8.37 -15.65
CA PRO A 130 20.33 7.57 -16.35
C PRO A 130 20.01 6.21 -15.69
N LEU A 131 20.85 5.71 -14.77
CA LEU A 131 20.60 4.49 -14.00
C LEU A 131 19.29 4.59 -13.19
N TRP A 132 18.86 5.80 -12.85
CA TRP A 132 17.58 6.01 -12.15
C TRP A 132 16.37 5.53 -12.97
N TRP A 133 16.42 5.50 -14.30
CA TRP A 133 15.37 4.90 -15.11
C TRP A 133 15.21 3.40 -14.80
N GLN A 134 16.34 2.69 -14.73
CA GLN A 134 16.32 1.27 -14.35
C GLN A 134 15.79 1.06 -12.94
N ARG A 135 16.18 1.91 -11.98
CA ARG A 135 15.70 1.85 -10.59
C ARG A 135 14.19 2.06 -10.50
N PHE A 136 13.64 3.07 -11.16
CA PHE A 136 12.19 3.25 -11.21
C PHE A 136 11.48 2.11 -11.97
N GLY A 137 12.09 1.56 -13.01
CA GLY A 137 11.60 0.38 -13.71
C GLY A 137 11.50 -0.84 -12.78
N GLN A 138 12.45 -1.04 -11.87
CA GLN A 138 12.40 -2.08 -10.86
C GLN A 138 11.19 -1.90 -9.93
N LEU A 139 10.88 -0.67 -9.50
CA LEU A 139 9.68 -0.40 -8.70
C LEU A 139 8.40 -0.83 -9.43
N LEU A 140 8.28 -0.51 -10.71
CA LEU A 140 7.14 -0.92 -11.53
C LEU A 140 7.06 -2.45 -11.68
N THR A 141 8.19 -3.12 -11.91
CA THR A 141 8.22 -4.59 -12.07
C THR A 141 7.88 -5.33 -10.79
N VAL A 142 8.29 -4.84 -9.61
CA VAL A 142 7.86 -5.39 -8.32
C VAL A 142 6.35 -5.37 -8.19
N LYS A 143 5.72 -4.25 -8.51
CA LYS A 143 4.25 -4.12 -8.46
C LYS A 143 3.53 -5.01 -9.47
N LEU A 144 4.07 -5.13 -10.67
CA LEU A 144 3.52 -6.03 -11.68
C LEU A 144 3.54 -7.49 -11.20
N ARG A 145 4.62 -7.93 -10.57
CA ARG A 145 4.71 -9.28 -9.96
C ARG A 145 3.67 -9.48 -8.87
N LEU A 146 3.50 -8.50 -7.97
CA LEU A 146 2.47 -8.57 -6.93
C LEU A 146 1.05 -8.64 -7.51
N LEU A 147 0.80 -7.92 -8.61
CA LEU A 147 -0.47 -7.97 -9.31
C LEU A 147 -0.75 -9.36 -9.91
N PHE A 148 0.25 -10.02 -10.52
CA PHE A 148 0.10 -11.39 -11.02
C PHE A 148 -0.18 -12.37 -9.88
N VAL A 149 0.51 -12.27 -8.74
CA VAL A 149 0.22 -13.09 -7.55
C VAL A 149 -1.23 -12.88 -7.08
N GLU A 150 -1.71 -11.64 -7.05
CA GLU A 150 -3.11 -11.34 -6.69
C GLU A 150 -4.11 -11.96 -7.68
N LEU A 151 -3.81 -11.96 -8.98
CA LEU A 151 -4.64 -12.59 -10.00
C LEU A 151 -4.67 -14.12 -9.84
N GLU A 152 -3.52 -14.74 -9.57
CA GLU A 152 -3.41 -16.18 -9.28
C GLU A 152 -4.21 -16.55 -8.01
N ASP A 153 -4.07 -15.75 -6.95
CA ASP A 153 -4.81 -15.95 -5.70
C ASP A 153 -6.33 -15.89 -5.92
N ARG A 154 -6.79 -14.95 -6.76
CA ARG A 154 -8.22 -14.86 -7.11
C ARG A 154 -8.71 -16.07 -7.88
N ALA A 155 -7.88 -16.64 -8.74
CA ALA A 155 -8.24 -17.77 -9.58
C ALA A 155 -8.16 -19.10 -8.82
N LEU A 156 -7.21 -19.28 -7.92
CA LEU A 156 -6.84 -20.56 -7.35
C LEU A 156 -7.25 -20.75 -5.88
N LEU A 157 -7.32 -19.67 -5.08
CA LEU A 157 -7.52 -19.80 -3.66
C LEU A 157 -8.98 -19.66 -3.24
N PRO A 158 -9.45 -20.48 -2.28
CA PRO A 158 -10.74 -20.29 -1.62
C PRO A 158 -10.86 -18.90 -0.98
N ALA A 159 -12.07 -18.37 -0.92
CA ALA A 159 -12.33 -17.01 -0.38
C ALA A 159 -11.81 -16.82 1.07
N LYS A 160 -11.90 -17.85 1.92
CA LYS A 160 -11.39 -17.82 3.29
C LYS A 160 -9.87 -17.65 3.33
N GLN A 161 -9.15 -18.34 2.46
CA GLN A 161 -7.69 -18.25 2.37
C GLN A 161 -7.25 -16.88 1.82
N ARG A 162 -7.95 -16.36 0.79
CA ARG A 162 -7.74 -15.00 0.27
C ARG A 162 -7.97 -13.93 1.34
N LEU A 163 -9.03 -14.09 2.14
CA LEU A 163 -9.30 -13.19 3.27
C LEU A 163 -8.16 -13.22 4.29
N ALA A 164 -7.71 -14.41 4.72
CA ALA A 164 -6.60 -14.55 5.65
C ALA A 164 -5.31 -13.92 5.10
N ARG A 165 -4.97 -14.18 3.83
CA ARG A 165 -3.80 -13.59 3.15
C ARG A 165 -3.88 -12.07 3.13
N ARG A 166 -5.05 -11.51 2.79
CA ARG A 166 -5.24 -10.06 2.76
C ARG A 166 -5.10 -9.42 4.14
N LEU A 167 -5.66 -10.02 5.16
CA LEU A 167 -5.51 -9.53 6.55
C LEU A 167 -4.04 -9.55 7.00
N CYS A 168 -3.29 -10.59 6.65
CA CYS A 168 -1.85 -10.66 6.92
C CYS A 168 -1.04 -9.57 6.19
N GLN A 169 -1.42 -9.24 4.95
CA GLN A 169 -0.77 -8.15 4.17
C GLN A 169 -1.07 -6.76 4.73
N LEU A 170 -2.25 -6.57 5.34
CA LEU A 170 -2.69 -5.30 5.92
C LEU A 170 -2.23 -5.10 7.38
N SER A 171 -1.53 -6.07 7.94
CA SER A 171 -1.06 -6.09 9.33
C SER A 171 0.41 -6.52 9.40
N ASN A 172 1.04 -6.18 10.49
CA ASN A 172 2.36 -6.72 10.87
C ASN A 172 2.35 -7.00 12.38
N ASP A 173 3.47 -7.51 12.92
CA ASP A 173 3.55 -7.90 14.33
C ASP A 173 3.43 -6.71 15.31
N GLN A 174 3.63 -5.49 14.83
CA GLN A 174 3.48 -4.26 15.62
C GLN A 174 2.11 -3.59 15.42
N GLN A 175 1.42 -3.89 14.31
CA GLN A 175 0.12 -3.31 13.96
C GLN A 175 -0.88 -4.41 13.64
N LEU A 176 -1.60 -4.86 14.66
CA LEU A 176 -2.62 -5.90 14.56
C LEU A 176 -4.03 -5.35 14.29
N GLN A 177 -4.22 -4.04 14.36
CA GLN A 177 -5.49 -3.37 14.08
C GLN A 177 -5.51 -2.86 12.64
N ILE A 178 -6.53 -3.26 11.90
CA ILE A 178 -6.77 -2.87 10.51
C ILE A 178 -8.00 -1.95 10.49
N PRO A 179 -7.84 -0.63 10.25
CA PRO A 179 -8.93 0.34 10.26
C PRO A 179 -9.74 0.28 8.96
N LEU A 180 -10.38 -0.86 8.71
CA LEU A 180 -11.26 -1.11 7.57
C LEU A 180 -12.64 -1.55 8.02
N GLN A 181 -13.66 -1.00 7.36
CA GLN A 181 -15.01 -1.54 7.46
C GLN A 181 -15.10 -2.88 6.74
N GLN A 182 -15.99 -3.76 7.22
CA GLN A 182 -16.20 -5.08 6.61
C GLN A 182 -16.63 -4.98 5.14
N GLU A 183 -17.40 -3.94 4.79
CA GLU A 183 -17.79 -3.67 3.41
C GLU A 183 -16.59 -3.33 2.52
N GLN A 184 -15.69 -2.48 2.99
CA GLN A 184 -14.46 -2.13 2.28
C GLN A 184 -13.56 -3.36 2.06
N LEU A 185 -13.44 -4.21 3.08
CA LEU A 185 -12.68 -5.46 2.97
C LEU A 185 -13.32 -6.40 1.93
N GLY A 186 -14.65 -6.50 1.91
CA GLY A 186 -15.37 -7.25 0.89
C GLY A 186 -15.12 -6.74 -0.53
N GLN A 187 -15.14 -5.42 -0.72
CA GLN A 187 -14.83 -4.80 -2.00
C GLN A 187 -13.39 -5.10 -2.45
N LEU A 188 -12.40 -4.97 -1.57
CA LEU A 188 -10.99 -5.30 -1.85
C LEU A 188 -10.80 -6.75 -2.30
N LEU A 189 -11.61 -7.67 -1.77
CA LEU A 189 -11.56 -9.11 -2.09
C LEU A 189 -12.51 -9.53 -3.22
N SER A 190 -13.32 -8.60 -3.74
CA SER A 190 -14.41 -8.88 -4.68
C SER A 190 -15.38 -9.95 -4.13
N LEU A 191 -15.71 -9.83 -2.84
CA LEU A 191 -16.65 -10.68 -2.13
C LEU A 191 -17.94 -9.92 -1.81
N SER A 192 -19.08 -10.64 -1.77
CA SER A 192 -20.33 -10.06 -1.30
C SER A 192 -20.22 -9.71 0.20
N ARG A 193 -21.01 -8.72 0.65
CA ARG A 193 -21.12 -8.37 2.07
C ARG A 193 -21.48 -9.60 2.93
N GLN A 194 -22.40 -10.43 2.46
CA GLN A 194 -22.82 -11.64 3.16
C GLN A 194 -21.67 -12.64 3.31
N THR A 195 -20.93 -12.91 2.23
CA THR A 195 -19.77 -13.83 2.24
C THR A 195 -18.68 -13.29 3.17
N THR A 196 -18.37 -11.99 3.09
CA THR A 196 -17.37 -11.35 3.95
C THR A 196 -17.73 -11.49 5.42
N ASN A 197 -18.98 -11.18 5.79
CA ASN A 197 -19.45 -11.29 7.18
C ASN A 197 -19.41 -12.73 7.69
N GLN A 198 -19.81 -13.70 6.86
CA GLN A 198 -19.76 -15.11 7.21
C GLN A 198 -18.31 -15.57 7.48
N LEU A 199 -17.38 -15.20 6.59
CA LEU A 199 -15.97 -15.58 6.74
C LEU A 199 -15.33 -14.91 7.96
N LEU A 200 -15.60 -13.62 8.21
CA LEU A 200 -15.10 -12.92 9.39
C LEU A 200 -15.62 -13.55 10.69
N ARG A 201 -16.91 -13.95 10.71
CA ARG A 201 -17.49 -14.66 11.85
C ARG A 201 -16.78 -15.99 12.10
N GLN A 202 -16.56 -16.81 11.07
CA GLN A 202 -15.81 -18.08 11.20
C GLN A 202 -14.41 -17.89 11.75
N LEU A 203 -13.69 -16.81 11.32
CA LEU A 203 -12.36 -16.51 11.84
C LEU A 203 -12.41 -16.01 13.29
N ALA A 204 -13.45 -15.27 13.66
CA ALA A 204 -13.67 -14.81 15.04
C ALA A 204 -14.02 -15.98 15.97
N GLU A 205 -14.90 -16.89 15.57
CA GLU A 205 -15.25 -18.11 16.30
C GLU A 205 -14.02 -19.03 16.52
N ALA A 206 -13.07 -19.02 15.56
CA ALA A 206 -11.80 -19.71 15.70
C ALA A 206 -10.76 -18.94 16.55
N GLY A 207 -11.10 -17.79 17.13
CA GLY A 207 -10.20 -16.99 17.98
C GLY A 207 -9.07 -16.29 17.22
N LEU A 208 -9.17 -16.13 15.89
CA LEU A 208 -8.11 -15.56 15.08
C LEU A 208 -8.16 -14.03 15.00
N LEU A 209 -9.36 -13.47 15.11
CA LEU A 209 -9.61 -12.03 15.04
C LEU A 209 -10.86 -11.64 15.83
N GLN A 210 -11.03 -10.35 16.04
CA GLN A 210 -12.31 -9.76 16.45
C GLN A 210 -12.64 -8.56 15.56
N THR A 211 -13.95 -8.33 15.37
CA THR A 211 -14.44 -7.19 14.60
C THR A 211 -15.06 -6.16 15.54
N ARG A 212 -14.67 -4.89 15.36
CA ARG A 212 -15.25 -3.73 16.02
C ARG A 212 -15.80 -2.78 14.97
N TYR A 213 -16.50 -1.74 15.36
CA TYR A 213 -16.97 -0.73 14.42
C TYR A 213 -15.79 -0.08 13.70
N GLY A 214 -15.73 -0.26 12.36
CA GLY A 214 -14.69 0.31 11.51
C GLY A 214 -13.28 -0.30 11.66
N THR A 215 -13.12 -1.39 12.43
CA THR A 215 -11.79 -1.97 12.69
C THR A 215 -11.87 -3.49 12.81
N ILE A 216 -10.87 -4.16 12.26
CA ILE A 216 -10.64 -5.59 12.43
C ILE A 216 -9.34 -5.74 13.23
N GLU A 217 -9.39 -6.44 14.35
CA GLU A 217 -8.24 -6.68 15.21
C GLU A 217 -7.84 -8.14 15.15
N LEU A 218 -6.57 -8.41 14.83
CA LEU A 218 -6.02 -9.75 14.77
C LEU A 218 -5.61 -10.20 16.18
N LEU A 219 -6.12 -11.34 16.62
CA LEU A 219 -5.83 -11.93 17.92
C LEU A 219 -4.71 -12.98 17.83
N ASN A 220 -4.64 -13.71 16.72
CA ASN A 220 -3.63 -14.73 16.46
C ASN A 220 -3.11 -14.63 15.01
N ARG A 221 -2.19 -13.69 14.79
CA ARG A 221 -1.59 -13.47 13.47
C ARG A 221 -0.79 -14.70 12.97
N PRO A 222 0.01 -15.41 13.79
CA PRO A 222 0.71 -16.62 13.33
C PRO A 222 -0.23 -17.69 12.77
N ALA A 223 -1.32 -18.01 13.45
CA ALA A 223 -2.31 -18.96 12.96
C ALA A 223 -3.02 -18.46 11.66
N LEU A 224 -3.26 -17.14 11.55
CA LEU A 224 -3.80 -16.56 10.33
C LEU A 224 -2.82 -16.68 9.15
N VAL A 225 -1.51 -16.54 9.38
CA VAL A 225 -0.47 -16.77 8.38
C VAL A 225 -0.46 -18.24 7.90
N GLN A 226 -0.60 -19.19 8.82
CA GLN A 226 -0.72 -20.61 8.45
C GLN A 226 -1.97 -20.87 7.59
N LEU A 227 -3.11 -20.30 7.97
CA LEU A 227 -4.33 -20.38 7.17
C LEU A 227 -4.14 -19.76 5.76
N ALA A 228 -3.44 -18.64 5.68
CA ALA A 228 -3.14 -17.95 4.43
C ALA A 228 -2.24 -18.77 3.50
N GLN A 229 -1.32 -19.57 4.05
CA GLN A 229 -0.39 -20.41 3.30
C GLN A 229 -0.99 -21.76 2.91
N HIS A 230 -1.64 -22.43 3.84
CA HIS A 230 -2.04 -23.82 3.68
C HIS A 230 -3.55 -24.05 3.52
N GLY A 231 -4.37 -23.03 3.70
CA GLY A 231 -5.84 -23.12 3.60
C GLY A 231 -6.51 -23.79 4.82
N THR A 232 -5.72 -24.31 5.75
CA THR A 232 -6.18 -24.96 6.98
C THR A 232 -5.41 -24.44 8.18
N LEU A 233 -6.03 -24.48 9.36
CA LEU A 233 -5.33 -24.29 10.62
C LEU A 233 -4.63 -25.63 10.94
N LEU A 234 -3.33 -25.58 11.13
CA LEU A 234 -2.60 -26.72 11.69
C LEU A 234 -3.00 -26.84 13.16
N SER A 235 -3.47 -28.01 13.54
CA SER A 235 -3.86 -28.38 14.91
C SER A 235 -2.67 -28.39 15.86
#